data_2e442336bc7a7cdab3f3642af6c0e4a4
#
_entry.id   2e442336bc7a7cdab3f3642af6c0e4a4
#
_cell.length_a   1.000
_cell.length_b   1.000
_cell.length_c   1.000
_cell.angle_alpha   90.00
_cell.angle_beta   90.00
_cell.angle_gamma   90.00
#
_symmetry.space_group_name_H-M   'P 1'
#
loop_
_entity.id
_entity.type
_entity.pdbx_description
1 polymer ?
#
loop_
_entity_poly.entity_id
_entity_poly.type
_entity_poly.pdbx_seq_one_letter_code
_entity_poly.pdbx_strand_id
1 'polypeptide(L)'
;MATSKLRLLQAPILNGWKLFLLVTMLVSLVVIVQMFGTDYAAASGVSSLIQLSVRFAVPLLYITFVASSLYILIPNDFSRWLLRNRKYFGLCFASAMAWQGFFILWLVGIHTDYYVGQVYVLSDAIEGVFGYTVLLLMTITSFKFGRKHLTGKQWRYLHKFGIYYVWAYAWSTYWFAV
;
A
#
# COMPACT_ATOMS: atom_id res chain seq x y z
N MET A 1 -22.41 -25.18 -6.59
CA MET A 1 -21.30 -24.27 -6.83
C MET A 1 -21.26 -23.06 -5.87
N ALA A 2 -22.38 -22.45 -5.48
CA ALA A 2 -22.43 -21.31 -4.54
C ALA A 2 -21.89 -21.62 -3.14
N THR A 3 -22.18 -22.79 -2.58
CA THR A 3 -21.77 -23.21 -1.24
C THR A 3 -20.26 -23.39 -1.06
N SER A 4 -19.52 -23.75 -2.12
CA SER A 4 -18.04 -23.90 -2.03
C SER A 4 -17.32 -22.54 -2.01
N LYS A 5 -17.80 -21.55 -2.78
CA LYS A 5 -17.26 -20.17 -2.79
C LYS A 5 -17.45 -19.47 -1.44
N LEU A 6 -18.60 -19.67 -0.80
CA LEU A 6 -18.89 -19.15 0.55
C LEU A 6 -17.92 -19.72 1.60
N ARG A 7 -17.61 -21.02 1.54
CA ARG A 7 -16.66 -21.67 2.46
C ARG A 7 -15.25 -21.10 2.33
N LEU A 8 -14.79 -20.78 1.10
CA LEU A 8 -13.48 -20.17 0.87
C LEU A 8 -13.38 -18.79 1.50
N LEU A 9 -14.38 -17.90 1.34
CA LEU A 9 -14.38 -16.57 1.93
C LEU A 9 -14.47 -16.58 3.48
N GLN A 10 -14.90 -17.69 4.06
CA GLN A 10 -14.96 -17.92 5.51
C GLN A 10 -13.69 -18.57 6.07
N ALA A 11 -12.78 -19.06 5.20
CA ALA A 11 -11.55 -19.70 5.63
C ALA A 11 -10.73 -18.75 6.54
N PRO A 12 -10.25 -19.21 7.71
CA PRO A 12 -9.53 -18.35 8.66
C PRO A 12 -8.31 -17.67 8.06
N ILE A 13 -7.64 -18.33 7.10
CA ILE A 13 -6.44 -17.81 6.43
C ILE A 13 -6.73 -16.58 5.55
N LEU A 14 -7.95 -16.48 5.01
CA LEU A 14 -8.40 -15.37 4.16
C LEU A 14 -9.10 -14.26 4.96
N ASN A 15 -8.91 -14.20 6.28
CA ASN A 15 -9.58 -13.23 7.13
C ASN A 15 -8.64 -12.65 8.21
N GLY A 16 -8.79 -11.36 8.42
CA GLY A 16 -8.14 -10.68 9.54
C GLY A 16 -6.62 -10.66 9.45
N TRP A 17 -5.96 -10.89 10.57
CA TRP A 17 -4.50 -10.88 10.67
C TRP A 17 -3.82 -11.99 9.86
N LYS A 18 -4.48 -13.14 9.66
CA LYS A 18 -3.92 -14.22 8.86
C LYS A 18 -3.87 -13.82 7.38
N LEU A 19 -4.89 -13.14 6.86
CA LEU A 19 -4.88 -12.54 5.52
C LEU A 19 -3.74 -11.53 5.38
N PHE A 20 -3.60 -10.62 6.35
CA PHE A 20 -2.50 -9.64 6.36
C PHE A 20 -1.13 -10.32 6.29
N LEU A 21 -0.87 -11.29 7.18
CA LEU A 21 0.40 -12.01 7.20
C LEU A 21 0.65 -12.77 5.90
N LEU A 22 -0.36 -13.47 5.37
CA LEU A 22 -0.23 -14.21 4.13
C LEU A 22 0.17 -13.30 2.97
N VAL A 23 -0.58 -12.22 2.74
CA VAL A 23 -0.32 -11.31 1.61
C VAL A 23 1.01 -10.59 1.79
N THR A 24 1.30 -10.09 2.99
CA THR A 24 2.56 -9.39 3.27
C THR A 24 3.78 -10.30 3.13
N MET A 25 3.70 -11.55 3.61
CA MET A 25 4.78 -12.53 3.44
C MET A 25 5.00 -12.88 1.98
N LEU A 26 3.94 -13.08 1.18
CA LEU A 26 4.06 -13.37 -0.25
C LEU A 26 4.70 -12.19 -1.00
N VAL A 27 4.25 -10.96 -0.76
CA VAL A 27 4.84 -9.76 -1.38
C VAL A 27 6.31 -9.61 -0.96
N SER A 28 6.61 -9.73 0.33
CA SER A 28 7.98 -9.63 0.83
C SER A 28 8.89 -10.72 0.28
N LEU A 29 8.39 -11.95 0.14
CA LEU A 29 9.16 -13.05 -0.44
C LEU A 29 9.55 -12.74 -1.90
N VAL A 30 8.61 -12.25 -2.71
CA VAL A 30 8.90 -11.88 -4.10
C VAL A 30 9.91 -10.74 -4.16
N VAL A 31 9.76 -9.71 -3.32
CA VAL A 31 10.72 -8.58 -3.25
C VAL A 31 12.11 -9.08 -2.84
N ILE A 32 12.21 -9.92 -1.81
CA ILE A 32 13.49 -10.47 -1.35
C ILE A 32 14.15 -11.36 -2.42
N VAL A 33 13.39 -12.22 -3.09
CA VAL A 33 13.93 -13.03 -4.21
C VAL A 33 14.48 -12.14 -5.32
N GLN A 34 13.76 -11.08 -5.68
CA GLN A 34 14.24 -10.14 -6.70
C GLN A 34 15.50 -9.40 -6.26
N MET A 35 15.65 -9.10 -4.96
CA MET A 35 16.86 -8.47 -4.43
C MET A 35 18.13 -9.32 -4.69
N PHE A 36 18.07 -10.65 -4.65
CA PHE A 36 19.22 -11.51 -4.93
C PHE A 36 19.69 -11.45 -6.38
N GLY A 37 18.79 -11.11 -7.33
CA GLY A 37 19.12 -10.96 -8.74
C GLY A 37 19.39 -9.53 -9.19
N THR A 38 19.43 -8.57 -8.26
CA THR A 38 19.55 -7.14 -8.59
C THR A 38 21.00 -6.68 -8.54
N ASP A 39 21.41 -5.93 -9.57
CA ASP A 39 22.68 -5.21 -9.56
C ASP A 39 22.55 -3.90 -8.77
N TYR A 40 23.11 -3.84 -7.60
CA TYR A 40 23.10 -2.67 -6.71
C TYR A 40 24.14 -1.61 -7.08
N ALA A 41 25.12 -1.93 -7.91
CA ALA A 41 26.09 -0.95 -8.40
C ALA A 41 25.45 0.01 -9.42
N ALA A 42 24.39 -0.44 -10.10
CA ALA A 42 23.62 0.38 -11.01
C ALA A 42 22.38 0.97 -10.32
N ALA A 43 22.17 2.29 -10.46
CA ALA A 43 20.97 2.96 -9.92
C ALA A 43 19.66 2.38 -10.53
N SER A 44 19.71 1.90 -11.77
CA SER A 44 18.59 1.23 -12.45
C SER A 44 18.15 -0.05 -11.75
N GLY A 45 19.09 -0.80 -11.13
CA GLY A 45 18.76 -1.97 -10.34
C GLY A 45 17.89 -1.62 -9.13
N VAL A 46 18.28 -0.63 -8.34
CA VAL A 46 17.50 -0.16 -7.20
C VAL A 46 16.15 0.42 -7.65
N SER A 47 16.13 1.17 -8.75
CA SER A 47 14.89 1.73 -9.33
C SER A 47 13.91 0.63 -9.75
N SER A 48 14.39 -0.52 -10.25
CA SER A 48 13.55 -1.66 -10.58
C SER A 48 12.83 -2.26 -9.36
N LEU A 49 13.49 -2.28 -8.19
CA LEU A 49 12.89 -2.72 -6.93
C LEU A 49 11.84 -1.74 -6.40
N ILE A 50 12.05 -0.42 -6.58
CA ILE A 50 11.04 0.61 -6.30
C ILE A 50 9.79 0.35 -7.14
N GLN A 51 9.95 0.16 -8.45
CA GLN A 51 8.83 -0.12 -9.36
C GLN A 51 8.11 -1.43 -9.01
N LEU A 52 8.85 -2.48 -8.65
CA LEU A 52 8.26 -3.77 -8.25
C LEU A 52 7.36 -3.60 -7.02
N SER A 53 7.83 -2.90 -5.99
CA SER A 53 7.05 -2.67 -4.77
C SER A 53 5.77 -1.88 -5.04
N VAL A 54 5.81 -0.88 -5.93
CA VAL A 54 4.64 -0.12 -6.37
C VAL A 54 3.63 -1.01 -7.12
N ARG A 55 4.11 -1.91 -7.98
CA ARG A 55 3.23 -2.85 -8.71
C ARG A 55 2.42 -3.74 -7.78
N PHE A 56 2.92 -4.07 -6.59
CA PHE A 56 2.15 -4.78 -5.56
C PHE A 56 1.28 -3.83 -4.73
N ALA A 57 1.77 -2.62 -4.44
CA ALA A 57 1.05 -1.66 -3.62
C ALA A 57 -0.25 -1.18 -4.28
N VAL A 58 -0.20 -0.83 -5.57
CA VAL A 58 -1.33 -0.21 -6.28
C VAL A 58 -2.59 -1.07 -6.29
N PRO A 59 -2.58 -2.36 -6.64
CA PRO A 59 -3.76 -3.21 -6.54
C PRO A 59 -4.35 -3.26 -5.13
N LEU A 60 -3.50 -3.33 -4.09
CA LEU A 60 -3.94 -3.36 -2.69
C LEU A 60 -4.60 -2.03 -2.27
N LEU A 61 -4.09 -0.90 -2.78
CA LEU A 61 -4.72 0.40 -2.61
C LEU A 61 -6.12 0.44 -3.23
N TYR A 62 -6.25 0.02 -4.50
CA TYR A 62 -7.54 0.02 -5.19
C TYR A 62 -8.55 -0.91 -4.51
N ILE A 63 -8.13 -2.10 -4.10
CA ILE A 63 -8.98 -3.03 -3.33
C ILE A 63 -9.49 -2.34 -2.05
N THR A 64 -8.61 -1.68 -1.32
CA THR A 64 -8.96 -0.95 -0.09
C THR A 64 -9.90 0.22 -0.36
N PHE A 65 -9.65 0.95 -1.46
CA PHE A 65 -10.44 2.12 -1.85
C PHE A 65 -11.86 1.74 -2.23
N VAL A 66 -12.04 0.75 -3.12
CA VAL A 66 -13.35 0.37 -3.65
C VAL A 66 -14.22 -0.45 -2.70
N ALA A 67 -13.65 -1.04 -1.65
CA ALA A 67 -14.33 -2.01 -0.78
C ALA A 67 -15.68 -1.52 -0.24
N SER A 68 -15.78 -0.25 0.15
CA SER A 68 -17.01 0.32 0.69
C SER A 68 -18.04 0.61 -0.39
N SER A 69 -17.60 1.18 -1.51
CA SER A 69 -18.48 1.51 -2.64
C SER A 69 -19.01 0.25 -3.32
N LEU A 70 -18.16 -0.76 -3.44
CA LEU A 70 -18.56 -2.06 -4.01
C LEU A 70 -19.64 -2.74 -3.17
N TYR A 71 -19.55 -2.66 -1.84
CA TYR A 71 -20.57 -3.21 -0.96
C TYR A 71 -21.91 -2.49 -1.07
N ILE A 72 -21.90 -1.16 -1.30
CA ILE A 72 -23.12 -0.38 -1.49
C ILE A 72 -23.78 -0.68 -2.84
N LEU A 73 -22.98 -0.79 -3.90
CA LEU A 73 -23.47 -1.00 -5.26
C LEU A 73 -23.89 -2.45 -5.54
N ILE A 74 -23.14 -3.39 -5.02
CA ILE A 74 -23.32 -4.84 -5.26
C ILE A 74 -23.21 -5.58 -3.92
N PRO A 75 -24.27 -5.59 -3.09
CA PRO A 75 -24.28 -6.24 -1.78
C PRO A 75 -24.34 -7.76 -1.93
N ASN A 76 -23.17 -8.40 -1.96
CA ASN A 76 -23.02 -9.85 -2.01
C ASN A 76 -21.99 -10.35 -0.98
N ASP A 77 -21.78 -11.65 -0.89
CA ASP A 77 -20.86 -12.25 0.08
C ASP A 77 -19.41 -11.85 -0.16
N PHE A 78 -19.01 -11.65 -1.41
CA PHE A 78 -17.66 -11.17 -1.74
C PHE A 78 -17.44 -9.72 -1.32
N SER A 79 -18.34 -8.81 -1.65
CA SER A 79 -18.22 -7.39 -1.27
C SER A 79 -18.30 -7.22 0.26
N ARG A 80 -19.08 -8.05 0.94
CA ARG A 80 -19.15 -8.11 2.41
C ARG A 80 -17.85 -8.62 3.03
N TRP A 81 -17.25 -9.66 2.45
CA TRP A 81 -15.95 -10.16 2.84
C TRP A 81 -14.85 -9.10 2.64
N LEU A 82 -14.85 -8.42 1.50
CA LEU A 82 -13.91 -7.36 1.17
C LEU A 82 -14.01 -6.19 2.15
N LEU A 83 -15.22 -5.72 2.43
CA LEU A 83 -15.45 -4.64 3.42
C LEU A 83 -14.96 -5.02 4.81
N ARG A 84 -15.22 -6.27 5.25
CA ARG A 84 -14.75 -6.78 6.54
C ARG A 84 -13.22 -6.79 6.63
N ASN A 85 -12.53 -7.11 5.54
CA ASN A 85 -11.08 -7.20 5.47
C ASN A 85 -10.39 -5.91 4.98
N ARG A 86 -11.13 -4.84 4.71
CA ARG A 86 -10.61 -3.57 4.18
C ARG A 86 -9.40 -3.04 4.96
N LYS A 87 -9.45 -3.08 6.31
CA LYS A 87 -8.34 -2.68 7.17
C LYS A 87 -7.06 -3.46 6.87
N TYR A 88 -7.17 -4.76 6.70
CA TYR A 88 -6.02 -5.64 6.49
C TYR A 88 -5.41 -5.46 5.10
N PHE A 89 -6.23 -5.24 4.07
CA PHE A 89 -5.74 -4.84 2.75
C PHE A 89 -5.03 -3.48 2.78
N GLY A 90 -5.53 -2.52 3.54
CA GLY A 90 -4.86 -1.23 3.76
C GLY A 90 -3.51 -1.38 4.47
N LEU A 91 -3.39 -2.30 5.43
CA LEU A 91 -2.12 -2.62 6.08
C LEU A 91 -1.15 -3.36 5.12
N CYS A 92 -1.65 -4.25 4.25
CA CYS A 92 -0.83 -4.87 3.20
C CYS A 92 -0.30 -3.82 2.23
N PHE A 93 -1.13 -2.86 1.82
CA PHE A 93 -0.70 -1.71 1.04
C PHE A 93 0.42 -0.93 1.75
N ALA A 94 0.24 -0.59 3.03
CA ALA A 94 1.26 0.12 3.80
C ALA A 94 2.58 -0.67 3.91
N SER A 95 2.51 -1.99 4.01
CA SER A 95 3.70 -2.87 4.02
C SER A 95 4.43 -2.88 2.66
N ALA A 96 3.70 -2.91 1.54
CA ALA A 96 4.30 -2.81 0.20
C ALA A 96 4.94 -1.43 -0.02
N MET A 97 4.30 -0.35 0.45
CA MET A 97 4.87 1.00 0.42
C MET A 97 6.09 1.16 1.34
N ALA A 98 6.18 0.39 2.44
CA ALA A 98 7.37 0.37 3.28
C ALA A 98 8.60 -0.19 2.53
N TRP A 99 8.43 -1.21 1.69
CA TRP A 99 9.47 -1.69 0.78
C TRP A 99 9.90 -0.60 -0.20
N GLN A 100 8.95 0.10 -0.82
CA GLN A 100 9.23 1.22 -1.71
C GLN A 100 10.03 2.31 -0.99
N GLY A 101 9.57 2.74 0.18
CA GLY A 101 10.26 3.76 0.98
C GLY A 101 11.69 3.35 1.35
N PHE A 102 11.89 2.08 1.71
CA PHE A 102 13.23 1.52 1.97
C PHE A 102 14.13 1.65 0.74
N PHE A 103 13.67 1.26 -0.45
CA PHE A 103 14.48 1.36 -1.67
C PHE A 103 14.70 2.80 -2.14
N ILE A 104 13.75 3.72 -1.90
CA ILE A 104 13.97 5.15 -2.16
C ILE A 104 15.09 5.68 -1.26
N LEU A 105 15.07 5.38 0.05
CA LEU A 105 16.14 5.78 0.96
C LEU A 105 17.48 5.16 0.58
N TRP A 106 17.47 3.91 0.10
CA TRP A 106 18.67 3.25 -0.42
C TRP A 106 19.21 3.98 -1.65
N LEU A 107 18.35 4.30 -2.63
CA LEU A 107 18.73 5.04 -3.84
C LEU A 107 19.33 6.40 -3.49
N VAL A 108 18.69 7.14 -2.59
CA VAL A 108 19.19 8.45 -2.11
C VAL A 108 20.54 8.32 -1.42
N GLY A 109 20.75 7.28 -0.59
CA GLY A 109 21.96 7.12 0.20
C GLY A 109 23.18 6.64 -0.60
N ILE A 110 22.98 5.80 -1.62
CA ILE A 110 24.09 5.17 -2.36
C ILE A 110 24.29 5.79 -3.73
N HIS A 111 23.21 6.23 -4.38
CA HIS A 111 23.22 6.81 -5.73
C HIS A 111 22.77 8.29 -5.69
N THR A 112 23.32 9.07 -4.76
CA THR A 112 22.91 10.48 -4.53
C THR A 112 23.01 11.32 -5.79
N ASP A 113 24.09 11.21 -6.55
CA ASP A 113 24.32 12.00 -7.78
C ASP A 113 23.27 11.67 -8.85
N TYR A 114 22.94 10.40 -9.01
CA TYR A 114 21.87 9.96 -9.91
C TYR A 114 20.51 10.47 -9.44
N TYR A 115 20.23 10.34 -8.15
CA TYR A 115 18.96 10.79 -7.58
C TYR A 115 18.78 12.31 -7.77
N VAL A 116 19.76 13.12 -7.40
CA VAL A 116 19.69 14.57 -7.50
C VAL A 116 19.67 15.05 -8.96
N GLY A 117 20.43 14.39 -9.84
CA GLY A 117 20.58 14.82 -11.23
C GLY A 117 19.48 14.35 -12.17
N GLN A 118 18.83 13.21 -11.87
CA GLN A 118 17.92 12.54 -12.82
C GLN A 118 16.50 12.28 -12.26
N VAL A 119 16.35 12.20 -10.93
CA VAL A 119 15.08 11.77 -10.31
C VAL A 119 14.45 12.89 -9.48
N TYR A 120 15.27 13.71 -8.83
CA TYR A 120 14.80 14.68 -7.86
C TYR A 120 14.04 15.83 -8.52
N VAL A 121 12.75 15.94 -8.19
CA VAL A 121 11.92 17.11 -8.43
C VAL A 121 11.35 17.53 -7.07
N LEU A 122 11.53 18.81 -6.72
CA LEU A 122 11.14 19.31 -5.40
C LEU A 122 9.66 19.11 -5.08
N SER A 123 8.77 19.31 -6.06
CA SER A 123 7.33 19.05 -5.92
C SER A 123 7.06 17.60 -5.54
N ASP A 124 7.66 16.65 -6.27
CA ASP A 124 7.45 15.22 -6.07
C ASP A 124 7.99 14.75 -4.73
N ALA A 125 9.13 15.31 -4.30
CA ALA A 125 9.70 15.05 -2.97
C ALA A 125 8.78 15.53 -1.84
N ILE A 126 8.21 16.72 -1.94
CA ILE A 126 7.26 17.26 -0.96
C ILE A 126 5.99 16.41 -0.93
N GLU A 127 5.41 16.11 -2.09
CA GLU A 127 4.21 15.27 -2.20
C GLU A 127 4.44 13.86 -1.66
N GLY A 128 5.61 13.27 -1.96
CA GLY A 128 6.00 11.96 -1.46
C GLY A 128 6.15 11.93 0.06
N VAL A 129 6.88 12.88 0.64
CA VAL A 129 7.04 12.99 2.11
C VAL A 129 5.69 13.18 2.79
N PHE A 130 4.82 14.03 2.24
CA PHE A 130 3.47 14.21 2.76
C PHE A 130 2.65 12.92 2.66
N GLY A 131 2.69 12.22 1.52
CA GLY A 131 2.01 10.94 1.30
C GLY A 131 2.45 9.86 2.29
N TYR A 132 3.74 9.70 2.51
CA TYR A 132 4.29 8.76 3.51
C TYR A 132 3.90 9.15 4.94
N THR A 133 3.88 10.44 5.27
CA THR A 133 3.43 10.93 6.59
C THR A 133 1.96 10.57 6.83
N VAL A 134 1.10 10.84 5.86
CA VAL A 134 -0.33 10.48 5.93
C VAL A 134 -0.51 8.96 6.04
N LEU A 135 0.22 8.17 5.26
CA LEU A 135 0.18 6.71 5.31
C LEU A 135 0.63 6.17 6.66
N LEU A 136 1.71 6.74 7.23
CA LEU A 136 2.19 6.38 8.56
C LEU A 136 1.14 6.66 9.64
N LEU A 137 0.52 7.85 9.62
CA LEU A 137 -0.54 8.22 10.54
C LEU A 137 -1.76 7.29 10.42
N MET A 138 -2.19 6.95 9.20
CA MET A 138 -3.26 5.99 8.97
C MET A 138 -2.90 4.60 9.50
N THR A 139 -1.65 4.17 9.30
CA THR A 139 -1.15 2.87 9.77
C THR A 139 -1.15 2.82 11.29
N ILE A 140 -0.53 3.80 11.96
CA ILE A 140 -0.48 3.88 13.43
C ILE A 140 -1.89 3.90 14.04
N THR A 141 -2.80 4.71 13.48
CA THR A 141 -4.16 4.85 13.98
C THR A 141 -5.10 3.69 13.58
N SER A 142 -4.62 2.76 12.78
CA SER A 142 -5.28 1.46 12.55
C SER A 142 -5.13 0.49 13.72
N PHE A 143 -4.17 0.72 14.63
CA PHE A 143 -3.97 -0.06 15.85
C PHE A 143 -4.59 0.63 17.06
N LYS A 144 -4.89 -0.17 18.10
CA LYS A 144 -5.55 0.35 19.34
C LYS A 144 -4.74 1.46 20.00
N PHE A 145 -3.40 1.34 20.03
CA PHE A 145 -2.53 2.32 20.69
C PHE A 145 -2.56 3.70 20.00
N GLY A 146 -2.59 3.76 18.67
CA GLY A 146 -2.71 5.03 17.95
C GLY A 146 -4.15 5.55 17.91
N ARG A 147 -5.12 4.64 17.77
CA ARG A 147 -6.55 4.97 17.71
C ARG A 147 -7.06 5.67 18.97
N LYS A 148 -6.53 5.34 20.16
CA LYS A 148 -6.96 5.92 21.45
C LYS A 148 -6.72 7.44 21.56
N HIS A 149 -5.79 7.99 20.76
CA HIS A 149 -5.46 9.42 20.79
C HIS A 149 -6.35 10.27 19.89
N LEU A 150 -7.26 9.67 19.14
CA LEU A 150 -8.16 10.35 18.22
C LEU A 150 -9.63 10.15 18.60
N THR A 151 -10.42 11.22 18.48
CA THR A 151 -11.88 11.11 18.51
C THR A 151 -12.40 10.33 17.30
N GLY A 152 -13.65 9.84 17.38
CA GLY A 152 -14.26 9.13 16.25
C GLY A 152 -14.36 9.96 14.97
N LYS A 153 -14.56 11.29 15.10
CA LYS A 153 -14.61 12.22 13.97
C LYS A 153 -13.22 12.41 13.33
N GLN A 154 -12.20 12.68 14.14
CA GLN A 154 -10.82 12.86 13.68
C GLN A 154 -10.29 11.64 12.96
N TRP A 155 -10.51 10.44 13.52
CA TRP A 155 -10.09 9.19 12.89
C TRP A 155 -10.75 8.98 11.51
N ARG A 156 -12.07 9.19 11.42
CA ARG A 156 -12.78 9.07 10.13
C ARG A 156 -12.30 10.09 9.13
N TYR A 157 -12.01 11.33 9.56
CA TYR A 157 -11.50 12.37 8.69
C TYR A 157 -10.11 12.03 8.16
N LEU A 158 -9.18 11.63 9.06
CA LEU A 158 -7.83 11.21 8.68
C LEU A 158 -7.85 10.07 7.66
N HIS A 159 -8.62 9.01 7.94
CA HIS A 159 -8.68 7.86 7.04
C HIS A 159 -9.41 8.15 5.72
N LYS A 160 -10.42 9.01 5.74
CA LYS A 160 -11.11 9.43 4.52
C LYS A 160 -10.20 10.32 3.67
N PHE A 161 -9.64 11.36 4.25
CA PHE A 161 -8.70 12.25 3.56
C PHE A 161 -7.48 11.47 3.03
N GLY A 162 -6.86 10.67 3.89
CA GLY A 162 -5.64 9.94 3.53
C GLY A 162 -5.84 8.96 2.38
N ILE A 163 -6.93 8.18 2.37
CA ILE A 163 -7.17 7.24 1.26
C ILE A 163 -7.43 7.97 -0.06
N TYR A 164 -8.15 9.12 -0.05
CA TYR A 164 -8.36 9.92 -1.25
C TYR A 164 -7.07 10.57 -1.73
N TYR A 165 -6.24 11.10 -0.82
CA TYR A 165 -4.96 11.69 -1.17
C TYR A 165 -4.04 10.66 -1.84
N VAL A 166 -3.84 9.51 -1.22
CA VAL A 166 -2.96 8.45 -1.75
C VAL A 166 -3.49 7.90 -3.07
N TRP A 167 -4.82 7.76 -3.20
CA TRP A 167 -5.45 7.35 -4.45
C TRP A 167 -5.23 8.39 -5.56
N ALA A 168 -5.45 9.69 -5.28
CA ALA A 168 -5.27 10.76 -6.26
C ALA A 168 -3.80 10.86 -6.70
N TYR A 169 -2.86 10.72 -5.77
CA TYR A 169 -1.42 10.70 -6.08
C TYR A 169 -1.05 9.51 -6.97
N ALA A 170 -1.51 8.30 -6.64
CA ALA A 170 -1.28 7.12 -7.48
C ALA A 170 -1.90 7.28 -8.88
N TRP A 171 -3.11 7.84 -8.95
CA TRP A 171 -3.80 8.11 -10.21
C TRP A 171 -3.03 9.11 -11.06
N SER A 172 -2.62 10.26 -10.51
CA SER A 172 -1.89 11.30 -11.25
C SER A 172 -0.56 10.77 -11.80
N THR A 173 0.20 10.03 -10.98
CA THR A 173 1.47 9.44 -11.39
C THR A 173 1.31 8.50 -12.59
N TYR A 174 0.26 7.67 -12.62
CA TYR A 174 0.00 6.79 -13.76
C TYR A 174 -0.58 7.52 -14.97
N TRP A 175 -1.40 8.54 -14.76
CA TRP A 175 -2.03 9.29 -15.84
C TRP A 175 -1.02 10.14 -16.63
N PHE A 176 -0.04 10.73 -15.97
CA PHE A 176 0.98 11.55 -16.62
C PHE A 176 2.24 10.78 -17.03
N ALA A 177 2.34 9.48 -16.71
CA ALA A 177 3.44 8.62 -17.17
C ALA A 177 3.21 8.00 -18.56
N VAL A 178 2.06 8.26 -19.20
CA VAL A 178 1.69 7.88 -20.55
C VAL A 178 1.89 9.08 -21.48
#